data_ad448832d794f06248d66b5dff05b97e
#
_entry.id   ad448832d794f06248d66b5dff05b97e
#
_cell.length_a   1.000
_cell.length_b   1.000
_cell.length_c   1.000
_cell.angle_alpha   90.00
_cell.angle_beta   90.00
_cell.angle_gamma   90.00
#
_symmetry.space_group_name_H-M   'P 1'
#
loop_
_entity.id
_entity.type
_entity.pdbx_description
1 polymer ?
#
loop_
_entity_poly.entity_id
_entity_poly.type
_entity_poly.pdbx_seq_one_letter_code
_entity_poly.pdbx_strand_id
1 'polypeptide(L)'
;MADWKRTAACGDISEAQVGQTVTLNGWVNRNRDQGGIVFLDLRDRSGVVQVAVDGGDAPAALAVAERVRSEYCLSITGTVRRRPEGTENPNLATGTYEVAATSIEILNAAKTPPFPIAEDKDVDEMLRLKYRYLDLRRPVMYEKIRLRHEVIRLIREFMYGRGFLEIETPILTKSSPEGARDYLVPYRLQPGLFYALPQAPQQFKQLLMVAGMERYFQIAKCFRDESQRADRQPEFTQLDLEMSFVEQDDVLEVVESLYTEIIPKISPKRMVTPFTRLTYDEAMARFGSDKPDLRYGLELKDAAPVLADTQFSVFQGALSGGGQVKLIRYPQGASLSRKEIDDLTTLAKAFGAKGLAYLLVTDEGVKSPIAKFLSKEEIAGLVSLAEAQPGDLIAFVADKPDVVAKVLDRLRREIAARQSLADPNTLHFCWVTDFPVFERDEDEQGWTFAHNPFSMPHPEDLPFLESDPARCRAFCYDLVCNGSEAASGSIRIHKRDIQERIFKMLGKSDEQIQAQFGHMLDAFDFGAPPHGGMAPGIDRLIMYLTDDENVREVIAFPKSGGGFDPMMDAPSEVEDKQLKELSLTVNYPPKKEEPKKEDKQP
;
A
#
# COMPACT_ATOMS: atom_id res chain seq x y z
N MET A 1 -44.38 20.15 -3.02
CA MET A 1 -42.93 19.76 -3.00
C MET A 1 -42.68 19.20 -1.62
N ALA A 2 -41.92 18.15 -1.48
CA ALA A 2 -41.65 17.55 -0.17
C ALA A 2 -40.88 18.55 0.70
N ASP A 3 -41.35 18.81 1.93
CA ASP A 3 -40.75 19.78 2.87
C ASP A 3 -39.44 19.29 3.52
N TRP A 4 -38.89 18.16 3.06
CA TRP A 4 -37.68 17.54 3.57
C TRP A 4 -36.38 18.15 3.01
N LYS A 5 -36.42 19.21 2.21
CA LYS A 5 -35.20 19.82 1.68
C LYS A 5 -34.44 20.51 2.80
N ARG A 6 -33.22 19.97 3.13
CA ARG A 6 -32.40 20.50 4.21
C ARG A 6 -31.92 21.92 3.93
N THR A 7 -31.88 22.74 5.00
CA THR A 7 -31.37 24.12 4.97
C THR A 7 -30.02 24.28 5.63
N ALA A 8 -29.59 23.32 6.47
CA ALA A 8 -28.30 23.30 7.14
C ALA A 8 -27.79 21.87 7.27
N ALA A 9 -26.47 21.69 7.46
CA ALA A 9 -25.88 20.41 7.79
C ALA A 9 -25.72 20.25 9.31
N CYS A 10 -25.70 19.01 9.80
CA CYS A 10 -25.68 18.73 11.25
C CYS A 10 -24.45 19.31 11.95
N GLY A 11 -23.26 19.14 11.34
CA GLY A 11 -21.99 19.61 11.90
C GLY A 11 -21.75 21.11 11.77
N ASP A 12 -22.55 21.82 10.95
CA ASP A 12 -22.39 23.26 10.72
C ASP A 12 -23.20 24.12 11.71
N ILE A 13 -23.98 23.48 12.59
CA ILE A 13 -24.78 24.18 13.59
C ILE A 13 -23.87 24.90 14.58
N SER A 14 -24.05 26.20 14.67
CA SER A 14 -23.20 27.11 15.45
C SER A 14 -24.00 28.30 15.96
N GLU A 15 -23.34 29.26 16.62
CA GLU A 15 -23.93 30.50 17.10
C GLU A 15 -24.67 31.28 15.99
N ALA A 16 -24.17 31.20 14.76
CA ALA A 16 -24.75 31.94 13.64
C ALA A 16 -26.21 31.54 13.30
N GLN A 17 -26.60 30.33 13.65
CA GLN A 17 -27.97 29.82 13.42
C GLN A 17 -28.89 29.92 14.65
N VAL A 18 -28.40 30.35 15.82
CA VAL A 18 -29.26 30.46 17.02
C VAL A 18 -30.47 31.36 16.76
N GLY A 19 -31.65 30.86 17.10
CA GLY A 19 -32.94 31.50 16.84
C GLY A 19 -33.52 31.25 15.45
N GLN A 20 -32.77 30.66 14.53
CA GLN A 20 -33.25 30.34 13.19
C GLN A 20 -33.94 28.96 13.16
N THR A 21 -34.95 28.83 12.30
CA THR A 21 -35.57 27.55 11.97
C THR A 21 -34.75 26.88 10.88
N VAL A 22 -34.31 25.65 11.13
CA VAL A 22 -33.55 24.84 10.19
C VAL A 22 -34.24 23.50 9.92
N THR A 23 -34.03 22.96 8.72
CA THR A 23 -34.36 21.57 8.38
C THR A 23 -33.08 20.79 8.21
N LEU A 24 -32.89 19.75 9.02
CA LEU A 24 -31.74 18.85 9.04
C LEU A 24 -32.15 17.47 8.51
N ASN A 25 -31.30 16.83 7.73
CA ASN A 25 -31.49 15.46 7.27
C ASN A 25 -30.28 14.61 7.65
N GLY A 26 -30.53 13.42 8.19
CA GLY A 26 -29.44 12.55 8.63
C GLY A 26 -29.93 11.23 9.19
N TRP A 27 -29.02 10.51 9.76
CA TRP A 27 -29.25 9.23 10.42
C TRP A 27 -29.17 9.38 11.94
N VAL A 28 -30.05 8.66 12.65
CA VAL A 28 -30.06 8.65 14.12
C VAL A 28 -28.85 7.89 14.65
N ASN A 29 -27.92 8.63 15.22
CA ASN A 29 -26.71 8.08 15.84
C ASN A 29 -27.00 7.47 17.21
N ARG A 30 -27.77 8.20 18.05
CA ARG A 30 -28.26 7.76 19.37
C ARG A 30 -29.65 8.31 19.63
N ASN A 31 -30.43 7.57 20.41
CA ASN A 31 -31.74 7.96 20.91
C ASN A 31 -31.77 7.79 22.43
N ARG A 32 -32.24 8.80 23.16
CA ARG A 32 -32.38 8.81 24.63
C ARG A 32 -33.74 9.37 25.00
N ASP A 33 -34.59 8.53 25.59
CA ASP A 33 -35.89 8.92 26.12
C ASP A 33 -35.75 9.24 27.62
N GLN A 34 -36.22 10.41 28.03
CA GLN A 34 -36.18 10.89 29.45
C GLN A 34 -37.57 11.23 29.96
N GLY A 35 -38.61 10.51 29.52
CA GLY A 35 -39.94 10.66 30.04
C GLY A 35 -40.59 12.00 29.66
N GLY A 36 -41.05 12.10 28.41
CA GLY A 36 -41.70 13.30 27.86
C GLY A 36 -40.76 14.19 27.00
N ILE A 37 -39.46 13.95 27.08
CA ILE A 37 -38.47 14.59 26.18
C ILE A 37 -37.60 13.49 25.57
N VAL A 38 -37.51 13.45 24.24
CA VAL A 38 -36.61 12.56 23.51
C VAL A 38 -35.45 13.37 22.95
N PHE A 39 -34.23 12.90 23.23
CA PHE A 39 -33.01 13.45 22.63
C PHE A 39 -32.51 12.51 21.51
N LEU A 40 -32.37 13.05 20.31
CA LEU A 40 -31.79 12.35 19.17
C LEU A 40 -30.45 12.99 18.80
N ASP A 41 -29.39 12.21 18.72
CA ASP A 41 -28.16 12.64 18.09
C ASP A 41 -28.29 12.36 16.59
N LEU A 42 -28.51 13.38 15.78
CA LEU A 42 -28.65 13.27 14.32
C LEU A 42 -27.29 13.45 13.67
N ARG A 43 -26.91 12.51 12.81
CA ARG A 43 -25.61 12.48 12.11
C ARG A 43 -25.81 12.63 10.61
N ASP A 44 -25.01 13.49 10.00
CA ASP A 44 -24.75 13.50 8.56
C ASP A 44 -23.24 13.47 8.30
N ARG A 45 -22.80 13.72 7.06
CA ARG A 45 -21.38 13.71 6.71
C ARG A 45 -20.56 14.85 7.36
N SER A 46 -21.20 15.91 7.81
CA SER A 46 -20.53 17.08 8.43
C SER A 46 -20.29 16.89 9.92
N GLY A 47 -21.07 16.01 10.57
CA GLY A 47 -20.96 15.76 12.00
C GLY A 47 -22.25 15.33 12.64
N VAL A 48 -22.34 15.55 13.95
CA VAL A 48 -23.46 15.16 14.80
C VAL A 48 -24.01 16.38 15.53
N VAL A 49 -25.34 16.53 15.59
CA VAL A 49 -26.00 17.54 16.40
C VAL A 49 -27.09 16.90 17.28
N GLN A 50 -27.24 17.38 18.50
CA GLN A 50 -28.36 16.98 19.36
C GLN A 50 -29.66 17.67 18.89
N VAL A 51 -30.71 16.88 18.83
CA VAL A 51 -32.09 17.34 18.62
C VAL A 51 -32.88 17.04 19.88
N ALA A 52 -33.50 18.04 20.46
CA ALA A 52 -34.42 17.91 21.59
C ALA A 52 -35.88 17.94 21.09
N VAL A 53 -36.64 16.97 21.51
CA VAL A 53 -38.06 16.81 21.14
C VAL A 53 -38.90 16.82 22.43
N ASP A 54 -39.47 17.97 22.72
CA ASP A 54 -40.29 18.17 23.94
C ASP A 54 -41.78 17.97 23.60
N GLY A 55 -42.43 17.09 24.34
CA GLY A 55 -43.86 16.78 24.16
C GLY A 55 -44.77 17.95 24.51
N GLY A 56 -44.35 18.88 25.40
CA GLY A 56 -45.08 20.09 25.70
C GLY A 56 -45.17 21.07 24.52
N ASP A 57 -44.05 21.18 23.78
CA ASP A 57 -43.94 22.11 22.64
C ASP A 57 -44.36 21.47 21.31
N ALA A 58 -44.03 20.18 21.11
CA ALA A 58 -44.24 19.47 19.84
C ALA A 58 -44.76 18.04 20.03
N PRO A 59 -45.99 17.83 20.50
CA PRO A 59 -46.51 16.47 20.80
C PRO A 59 -46.56 15.56 19.57
N ALA A 60 -46.79 16.08 18.38
CA ALA A 60 -46.78 15.30 17.15
C ALA A 60 -45.35 14.83 16.78
N ALA A 61 -44.35 15.65 16.99
CA ALA A 61 -42.95 15.28 16.79
C ALA A 61 -42.49 14.25 17.83
N LEU A 62 -42.90 14.39 19.09
CA LEU A 62 -42.60 13.42 20.15
C LEU A 62 -43.17 12.03 19.80
N ALA A 63 -44.41 11.94 19.38
CA ALA A 63 -45.03 10.66 18.99
C ALA A 63 -44.28 9.95 17.83
N VAL A 64 -43.59 10.71 16.97
CA VAL A 64 -42.67 10.15 15.95
C VAL A 64 -41.37 9.74 16.58
N ALA A 65 -40.74 10.61 17.42
CA ALA A 65 -39.43 10.38 18.04
C ALA A 65 -39.40 9.12 18.91
N GLU A 66 -40.46 8.81 19.63
CA GLU A 66 -40.59 7.58 20.46
C GLU A 66 -40.47 6.28 19.65
N ARG A 67 -40.85 6.31 18.36
CA ARG A 67 -40.78 5.17 17.45
C ARG A 67 -39.43 5.07 16.73
N VAL A 68 -38.63 6.12 16.75
CA VAL A 68 -37.35 6.19 16.05
C VAL A 68 -36.35 5.23 16.70
N ARG A 69 -35.57 4.57 15.87
CA ARG A 69 -34.47 3.68 16.30
C ARG A 69 -33.16 4.13 15.64
N SER A 70 -32.05 3.56 16.11
CA SER A 70 -30.72 3.82 15.53
C SER A 70 -30.72 3.61 14.02
N GLU A 71 -29.99 4.46 13.32
CA GLU A 71 -29.83 4.49 11.86
C GLU A 71 -31.11 4.76 11.04
N TYR A 72 -32.23 5.12 11.68
CA TYR A 72 -33.35 5.68 10.90
C TYR A 72 -32.93 6.95 10.19
N CYS A 73 -33.28 7.10 8.94
CA CYS A 73 -33.08 8.31 8.15
C CYS A 73 -34.24 9.28 8.39
N LEU A 74 -33.93 10.46 8.92
CA LEU A 74 -34.92 11.45 9.32
C LEU A 74 -34.76 12.78 8.59
N SER A 75 -35.86 13.50 8.44
CA SER A 75 -35.88 14.94 8.26
C SER A 75 -36.46 15.58 9.52
N ILE A 76 -35.75 16.57 10.07
CA ILE A 76 -36.13 17.24 11.30
C ILE A 76 -36.14 18.75 11.05
N THR A 77 -37.28 19.38 11.30
CA THR A 77 -37.41 20.84 11.30
C THR A 77 -37.51 21.33 12.73
N GLY A 78 -36.75 22.35 13.08
CA GLY A 78 -36.74 22.89 14.43
C GLY A 78 -35.94 24.19 14.56
N THR A 79 -35.99 24.82 15.73
CA THR A 79 -35.26 26.04 16.02
C THR A 79 -33.92 25.74 16.70
N VAL A 80 -32.85 26.30 16.21
CA VAL A 80 -31.53 26.20 16.81
C VAL A 80 -31.50 27.03 18.09
N ARG A 81 -31.01 26.41 19.19
CA ARG A 81 -30.81 27.10 20.47
C ARG A 81 -29.53 26.66 21.16
N ARG A 82 -29.08 27.43 22.13
CA ARG A 82 -28.03 26.97 23.05
C ARG A 82 -28.62 25.90 23.96
N ARG A 83 -27.82 24.89 24.31
CA ARG A 83 -28.20 23.93 25.33
C ARG A 83 -28.35 24.64 26.68
N PRO A 84 -29.17 24.12 27.58
CA PRO A 84 -29.21 24.59 28.99
C PRO A 84 -27.81 24.57 29.61
N GLU A 85 -27.52 25.57 30.41
CA GLU A 85 -26.24 25.69 31.12
C GLU A 85 -25.90 24.43 31.92
N GLY A 86 -24.68 23.92 31.75
CA GLY A 86 -24.19 22.68 32.35
C GLY A 86 -24.59 21.39 31.64
N THR A 87 -25.24 21.47 30.45
CA THR A 87 -25.58 20.30 29.62
C THR A 87 -24.80 20.24 28.31
N GLU A 88 -23.82 21.12 28.15
CA GLU A 88 -22.95 21.15 26.98
C GLU A 88 -22.15 19.84 26.85
N ASN A 89 -21.93 19.39 25.64
CA ASN A 89 -21.14 18.20 25.38
C ASN A 89 -19.80 18.54 24.72
N PRO A 90 -18.68 18.54 25.46
CA PRO A 90 -17.37 18.89 24.91
C PRO A 90 -16.84 17.89 23.86
N ASN A 91 -17.45 16.71 23.76
CA ASN A 91 -17.06 15.69 22.78
C ASN A 91 -17.70 15.86 21.40
N LEU A 92 -18.59 16.85 21.24
CA LEU A 92 -19.21 17.20 19.98
C LEU A 92 -18.82 18.61 19.56
N ALA A 93 -18.44 18.80 18.32
CA ALA A 93 -18.13 20.14 17.78
C ALA A 93 -19.34 21.09 17.91
N THR A 94 -20.55 20.55 17.78
CA THR A 94 -21.83 21.28 17.97
C THR A 94 -22.35 21.24 19.42
N GLY A 95 -21.54 20.77 20.35
CA GLY A 95 -21.99 20.38 21.70
C GLY A 95 -22.55 21.51 22.58
N THR A 96 -22.35 22.77 22.22
CA THR A 96 -22.95 23.96 22.85
C THR A 96 -24.39 24.19 22.37
N TYR A 97 -24.77 23.65 21.20
CA TYR A 97 -26.04 23.92 20.54
C TYR A 97 -26.90 22.66 20.43
N GLU A 98 -28.19 22.86 20.25
CA GLU A 98 -29.16 21.83 19.94
C GLU A 98 -30.27 22.40 19.05
N VAL A 99 -31.04 21.49 18.42
CA VAL A 99 -32.22 21.87 17.64
C VAL A 99 -33.47 21.45 18.42
N ALA A 100 -34.29 22.42 18.82
CA ALA A 100 -35.62 22.17 19.38
C ALA A 100 -36.57 21.79 18.23
N ALA A 101 -36.90 20.52 18.11
CA ALA A 101 -37.67 20.00 17.00
C ALA A 101 -39.14 20.44 17.07
N THR A 102 -39.67 20.94 15.95
CA THR A 102 -41.10 21.21 15.77
C THR A 102 -41.78 20.15 14.89
N SER A 103 -41.02 19.50 14.00
CA SER A 103 -41.50 18.42 13.14
C SER A 103 -40.43 17.39 12.87
N ILE A 104 -40.83 16.13 12.80
CA ILE A 104 -39.99 14.99 12.44
C ILE A 104 -40.72 14.14 11.38
N GLU A 105 -40.03 13.86 10.29
CA GLU A 105 -40.44 12.93 9.26
C GLU A 105 -39.47 11.75 9.17
N ILE A 106 -39.97 10.52 9.21
CA ILE A 106 -39.17 9.31 8.95
C ILE A 106 -39.09 9.15 7.45
N LEU A 107 -37.94 9.53 6.86
CA LEU A 107 -37.71 9.34 5.42
C LEU A 107 -37.53 7.87 5.08
N ASN A 108 -36.85 7.12 5.96
CA ASN A 108 -36.69 5.68 5.84
C ASN A 108 -36.40 5.04 7.18
N ALA A 109 -37.12 3.97 7.50
CA ALA A 109 -36.86 3.18 8.70
C ALA A 109 -35.72 2.16 8.44
N ALA A 110 -34.80 2.01 9.38
CA ALA A 110 -33.72 1.04 9.28
C ALA A 110 -34.04 -0.24 10.08
N LYS A 111 -33.56 -1.37 9.57
CA LYS A 111 -33.40 -2.57 10.40
C LYS A 111 -32.24 -2.36 11.38
N THR A 112 -32.20 -3.14 12.44
CA THR A 112 -31.04 -3.14 13.34
C THR A 112 -29.77 -3.46 12.56
N PRO A 113 -28.74 -2.58 12.57
CA PRO A 113 -27.50 -2.83 11.87
C PRO A 113 -26.79 -4.11 12.40
N PRO A 114 -26.07 -4.85 11.55
CA PRO A 114 -25.37 -6.07 11.95
C PRO A 114 -24.19 -5.80 12.90
N PHE A 115 -23.75 -4.55 13.00
CA PHE A 115 -22.72 -4.08 13.91
C PHE A 115 -22.95 -2.61 14.30
N PRO A 116 -22.38 -2.14 15.42
CA PRO A 116 -22.49 -0.75 15.85
C PRO A 116 -21.80 0.20 14.86
N ILE A 117 -22.48 1.27 14.47
CA ILE A 117 -21.94 2.30 13.56
C ILE A 117 -21.37 3.48 14.34
N ALA A 118 -22.04 3.87 15.43
CA ALA A 118 -21.66 5.03 16.24
C ALA A 118 -20.43 4.78 17.16
N GLU A 119 -20.04 3.54 17.33
CA GLU A 119 -18.96 3.12 18.23
C GLU A 119 -17.81 2.51 17.43
N ASP A 120 -16.58 2.86 17.80
CA ASP A 120 -15.39 2.25 17.23
C ASP A 120 -15.09 0.92 17.93
N LYS A 121 -15.84 -0.11 17.54
CA LYS A 121 -15.63 -1.49 18.00
C LYS A 121 -14.97 -2.31 16.93
N ASP A 122 -14.18 -3.29 17.36
CA ASP A 122 -13.65 -4.31 16.48
C ASP A 122 -14.81 -5.16 15.92
N VAL A 123 -14.83 -5.31 14.61
CA VAL A 123 -15.86 -6.03 13.86
C VAL A 123 -15.18 -6.90 12.82
N ASP A 124 -15.63 -8.14 12.69
CA ASP A 124 -15.14 -9.09 11.68
C ASP A 124 -15.08 -8.46 10.28
N GLU A 125 -13.94 -8.61 9.61
CA GLU A 125 -13.67 -7.99 8.31
C GLU A 125 -14.69 -8.43 7.26
N MET A 126 -15.03 -9.71 7.19
CA MET A 126 -15.98 -10.22 6.18
C MET A 126 -17.38 -9.66 6.39
N LEU A 127 -17.78 -9.45 7.65
CA LEU A 127 -19.05 -8.80 7.97
C LEU A 127 -19.04 -7.32 7.55
N ARG A 128 -17.94 -6.61 7.78
CA ARG A 128 -17.75 -5.22 7.34
C ARG A 128 -17.76 -5.10 5.82
N LEU A 129 -17.08 -6.01 5.10
CA LEU A 129 -17.06 -6.03 3.63
C LEU A 129 -18.44 -6.34 3.06
N LYS A 130 -19.20 -7.27 3.66
CA LYS A 130 -20.56 -7.60 3.23
C LYS A 130 -21.53 -6.42 3.38
N TYR A 131 -21.39 -5.65 4.45
CA TYR A 131 -22.21 -4.47 4.71
C TYR A 131 -21.39 -3.18 4.58
N ARG A 132 -20.52 -3.11 3.57
CA ARG A 132 -19.56 -2.02 3.41
C ARG A 132 -20.19 -0.64 3.40
N TYR A 133 -21.38 -0.48 2.84
CA TYR A 133 -22.16 0.77 2.88
C TYR A 133 -22.55 1.22 4.29
N LEU A 134 -22.63 0.31 5.27
CA LEU A 134 -22.80 0.65 6.69
C LEU A 134 -21.45 0.92 7.35
N ASP A 135 -20.43 0.14 7.03
CA ASP A 135 -19.08 0.34 7.54
C ASP A 135 -18.53 1.73 7.16
N LEU A 136 -18.79 2.19 5.93
CA LEU A 136 -18.44 3.54 5.46
C LEU A 136 -19.17 4.69 6.21
N ARG A 137 -20.22 4.40 6.99
CA ARG A 137 -20.85 5.38 7.90
C ARG A 137 -20.09 5.54 9.22
N ARG A 138 -19.23 4.58 9.59
CA ARG A 138 -18.41 4.67 10.81
C ARG A 138 -17.45 5.85 10.67
N PRO A 139 -17.29 6.68 11.72
CA PRO A 139 -16.45 7.88 11.66
C PRO A 139 -15.02 7.60 11.17
N VAL A 140 -14.40 6.52 11.67
CA VAL A 140 -13.04 6.12 11.28
C VAL A 140 -12.95 5.85 9.76
N MET A 141 -13.90 5.11 9.20
CA MET A 141 -13.92 4.80 7.77
C MET A 141 -14.24 6.02 6.91
N TYR A 142 -15.18 6.85 7.37
CA TYR A 142 -15.50 8.10 6.69
C TYR A 142 -14.27 9.00 6.57
N GLU A 143 -13.51 9.19 7.66
CA GLU A 143 -12.32 10.03 7.67
C GLU A 143 -11.22 9.51 6.73
N LYS A 144 -11.02 8.20 6.62
CA LYS A 144 -10.07 7.61 5.68
C LYS A 144 -10.45 7.90 4.21
N ILE A 145 -11.72 7.78 3.87
CA ILE A 145 -12.21 8.11 2.51
C ILE A 145 -12.14 9.62 2.24
N ARG A 146 -12.44 10.46 3.25
CA ARG A 146 -12.29 11.90 3.16
C ARG A 146 -10.81 12.29 2.96
N LEU A 147 -9.89 11.68 3.72
CA LEU A 147 -8.46 11.89 3.55
C LEU A 147 -8.02 11.52 2.12
N ARG A 148 -8.50 10.38 1.59
CA ARG A 148 -8.22 9.99 0.20
C ARG A 148 -8.67 11.06 -0.80
N HIS A 149 -9.86 11.62 -0.61
CA HIS A 149 -10.36 12.71 -1.44
C HIS A 149 -9.42 13.92 -1.40
N GLU A 150 -9.00 14.34 -0.20
CA GLU A 150 -8.10 15.49 -0.01
C GLU A 150 -6.71 15.25 -0.62
N VAL A 151 -6.15 14.05 -0.47
CA VAL A 151 -4.89 13.65 -1.12
C VAL A 151 -4.99 13.82 -2.63
N ILE A 152 -6.04 13.26 -3.25
CA ILE A 152 -6.21 13.33 -4.71
C ILE A 152 -6.42 14.79 -5.16
N ARG A 153 -7.18 15.59 -4.41
CA ARG A 153 -7.36 17.02 -4.70
C ARG A 153 -6.04 17.77 -4.70
N LEU A 154 -5.24 17.59 -3.65
CA LEU A 154 -3.93 18.25 -3.52
C LEU A 154 -2.94 17.78 -4.58
N ILE A 155 -2.93 16.49 -4.94
CA ILE A 155 -2.13 15.97 -6.04
C ILE A 155 -2.48 16.71 -7.34
N ARG A 156 -3.77 16.83 -7.69
CA ARG A 156 -4.19 17.53 -8.90
C ARG A 156 -3.76 19.00 -8.89
N GLU A 157 -3.98 19.71 -7.79
CA GLU A 157 -3.56 21.11 -7.65
C GLU A 157 -2.05 21.28 -7.85
N PHE A 158 -1.25 20.41 -7.26
CA PHE A 158 0.20 20.42 -7.42
C PHE A 158 0.60 20.16 -8.88
N MET A 159 0.03 19.13 -9.52
CA MET A 159 0.38 18.75 -10.89
C MET A 159 -0.02 19.85 -11.90
N TYR A 160 -1.22 20.41 -11.77
CA TYR A 160 -1.64 21.55 -12.60
C TYR A 160 -0.74 22.77 -12.41
N GLY A 161 -0.36 23.07 -11.17
CA GLY A 161 0.56 24.17 -10.86
C GLY A 161 1.95 24.01 -11.48
N ARG A 162 2.33 22.79 -11.88
CA ARG A 162 3.61 22.49 -12.55
C ARG A 162 3.47 22.23 -14.05
N GLY A 163 2.32 22.55 -14.64
CA GLY A 163 2.08 22.46 -16.07
C GLY A 163 1.86 21.05 -16.61
N PHE A 164 1.49 20.10 -15.75
CA PHE A 164 1.10 18.77 -16.20
C PHE A 164 -0.32 18.78 -16.75
N LEU A 165 -0.54 17.98 -17.79
CA LEU A 165 -1.85 17.72 -18.39
C LEU A 165 -2.42 16.42 -17.81
N GLU A 166 -3.63 16.46 -17.26
CA GLU A 166 -4.35 15.25 -16.87
C GLU A 166 -5.01 14.65 -18.12
N ILE A 167 -4.58 13.46 -18.52
CA ILE A 167 -5.05 12.80 -19.74
C ILE A 167 -5.49 11.39 -19.40
N GLU A 168 -6.74 11.06 -19.73
CA GLU A 168 -7.29 9.71 -19.58
C GLU A 168 -6.76 8.78 -20.67
N THR A 169 -6.46 7.55 -20.31
CA THR A 169 -6.03 6.49 -21.22
C THR A 169 -7.07 5.36 -21.26
N PRO A 170 -7.12 4.56 -22.32
CA PRO A 170 -8.09 3.47 -22.43
C PRO A 170 -7.97 2.43 -21.31
N ILE A 171 -9.12 1.95 -20.84
CA ILE A 171 -9.23 0.79 -19.94
C ILE A 171 -9.33 -0.51 -20.73
N LEU A 172 -9.95 -0.50 -21.92
CA LEU A 172 -9.95 -1.65 -22.84
C LEU A 172 -8.73 -1.54 -23.74
N THR A 173 -7.69 -2.33 -23.42
CA THR A 173 -6.40 -2.28 -24.09
C THR A 173 -6.06 -3.63 -24.72
N LYS A 174 -4.89 -3.72 -25.32
CA LYS A 174 -4.28 -4.97 -25.75
C LYS A 174 -3.51 -5.58 -24.59
N SER A 175 -3.51 -6.92 -24.48
CA SER A 175 -2.65 -7.64 -23.56
C SER A 175 -1.19 -7.26 -23.75
N SER A 176 -0.54 -6.80 -22.69
CA SER A 176 0.88 -6.47 -22.67
C SER A 176 1.49 -7.02 -21.38
N PRO A 177 2.36 -8.05 -21.47
CA PRO A 177 2.96 -8.63 -20.27
C PRO A 177 3.96 -7.65 -19.65
N GLU A 178 3.54 -7.00 -18.57
CA GLU A 178 4.33 -6.01 -17.80
C GLU A 178 4.69 -6.52 -16.39
N GLY A 179 4.63 -7.86 -16.18
CA GLY A 179 5.01 -8.51 -14.92
C GLY A 179 3.88 -9.24 -14.20
N ALA A 180 2.63 -8.79 -14.31
CA ALA A 180 1.46 -9.47 -13.76
C ALA A 180 0.67 -10.21 -14.86
N ARG A 181 -0.33 -11.01 -14.46
CA ARG A 181 -1.31 -11.55 -15.41
C ARG A 181 -2.39 -10.52 -15.67
N ASP A 182 -2.87 -10.49 -16.93
CA ASP A 182 -3.94 -9.60 -17.35
C ASP A 182 -5.32 -10.16 -17.03
N TYR A 183 -6.26 -9.27 -16.70
CA TYR A 183 -7.68 -9.58 -16.78
C TYR A 183 -8.15 -9.42 -18.22
N LEU A 184 -8.76 -10.47 -18.78
CA LEU A 184 -9.21 -10.50 -20.17
C LEU A 184 -10.71 -10.23 -20.29
N VAL A 185 -11.08 -9.41 -21.27
CA VAL A 185 -12.47 -9.05 -21.61
C VAL A 185 -12.77 -9.51 -23.04
N PRO A 186 -13.67 -10.49 -23.24
CA PRO A 186 -13.96 -11.04 -24.56
C PRO A 186 -14.64 -10.00 -25.46
N TYR A 187 -14.23 -9.98 -26.75
CA TYR A 187 -14.81 -9.08 -27.75
C TYR A 187 -15.91 -9.79 -28.55
N ARG A 188 -17.18 -9.46 -28.29
CA ARG A 188 -18.37 -10.14 -28.82
C ARG A 188 -18.45 -10.16 -30.36
N LEU A 189 -17.98 -9.11 -31.04
CA LEU A 189 -18.12 -8.99 -32.49
C LEU A 189 -17.13 -9.85 -33.29
N GLN A 190 -16.06 -10.32 -32.65
CA GLN A 190 -15.06 -11.19 -33.28
C GLN A 190 -14.65 -12.27 -32.26
N PRO A 191 -15.25 -13.48 -32.36
CA PRO A 191 -14.92 -14.60 -31.47
C PRO A 191 -13.41 -14.91 -31.46
N GLY A 192 -12.89 -15.17 -30.26
CA GLY A 192 -11.45 -15.44 -30.06
C GLY A 192 -10.59 -14.22 -29.86
N LEU A 193 -11.12 -12.99 -30.01
CA LEU A 193 -10.41 -11.76 -29.67
C LEU A 193 -10.84 -11.26 -28.29
N PHE A 194 -9.87 -10.70 -27.56
CA PHE A 194 -10.04 -10.18 -26.22
C PHE A 194 -9.37 -8.80 -26.10
N TYR A 195 -10.00 -7.93 -25.33
CA TYR A 195 -9.30 -6.83 -24.68
C TYR A 195 -8.67 -7.31 -23.39
N ALA A 196 -7.68 -6.59 -22.90
CA ALA A 196 -7.15 -6.74 -21.54
C ALA A 196 -7.40 -5.46 -20.74
N LEU A 197 -7.54 -5.58 -19.42
CA LEU A 197 -7.53 -4.44 -18.52
C LEU A 197 -6.07 -4.03 -18.26
N PRO A 198 -5.72 -2.73 -18.21
CA PRO A 198 -4.34 -2.27 -18.13
C PRO A 198 -3.72 -2.54 -16.76
N GLN A 199 -2.51 -3.09 -16.74
CA GLN A 199 -1.72 -3.22 -15.52
C GLN A 199 -1.21 -1.85 -15.02
N ALA A 200 -0.93 -0.96 -15.96
CA ALA A 200 -0.62 0.46 -15.84
C ALA A 200 -0.76 1.11 -17.22
N PRO A 201 -0.91 2.43 -17.36
CA PRO A 201 -0.97 3.10 -18.66
C PRO A 201 0.42 3.28 -19.30
N GLN A 202 1.37 2.34 -19.09
CA GLN A 202 2.78 2.51 -19.42
C GLN A 202 3.03 2.83 -20.89
N GLN A 203 2.46 2.06 -21.81
CA GLN A 203 2.69 2.27 -23.24
C GLN A 203 2.01 3.57 -23.72
N PHE A 204 0.83 3.89 -23.19
CA PHE A 204 0.12 5.11 -23.57
C PHE A 204 0.86 6.37 -23.12
N LYS A 205 1.40 6.39 -21.91
CA LYS A 205 2.13 7.58 -21.45
C LYS A 205 3.43 7.83 -22.23
N GLN A 206 4.12 6.76 -22.66
CA GLN A 206 5.26 6.90 -23.57
C GLN A 206 4.83 7.41 -24.94
N LEU A 207 3.71 6.93 -25.50
CA LEU A 207 3.12 7.45 -26.74
C LEU A 207 2.70 8.93 -26.61
N LEU A 208 2.22 9.36 -25.44
CA LEU A 208 1.91 10.77 -25.17
C LEU A 208 3.18 11.64 -25.20
N MET A 209 4.33 11.11 -24.77
CA MET A 209 5.61 11.81 -24.92
C MET A 209 6.00 11.95 -26.40
N VAL A 210 5.85 10.89 -27.20
CA VAL A 210 6.04 10.97 -28.66
C VAL A 210 5.06 11.95 -29.30
N ALA A 211 3.83 12.04 -28.78
CA ALA A 211 2.82 13.00 -29.23
C ALA A 211 3.09 14.46 -28.83
N GLY A 212 4.17 14.73 -28.06
CA GLY A 212 4.56 16.07 -27.66
C GLY A 212 3.76 16.66 -26.51
N MET A 213 3.14 15.82 -25.68
CA MET A 213 2.39 16.31 -24.48
C MET A 213 3.32 16.74 -23.35
N GLU A 214 4.59 16.39 -23.39
CA GLU A 214 5.74 16.74 -22.56
C GLU A 214 5.58 16.48 -21.05
N ARG A 215 4.42 16.80 -20.44
CA ARG A 215 4.13 16.58 -19.01
C ARG A 215 2.73 16.02 -18.86
N TYR A 216 2.65 14.73 -18.61
CA TYR A 216 1.41 13.97 -18.43
C TYR A 216 1.26 13.50 -17.00
N PHE A 217 0.03 13.49 -16.48
CA PHE A 217 -0.35 12.68 -15.33
C PHE A 217 -1.77 12.15 -15.47
N GLN A 218 -2.08 11.13 -14.67
CA GLN A 218 -3.42 10.57 -14.52
C GLN A 218 -3.59 9.97 -13.13
N ILE A 219 -4.78 10.10 -12.54
CA ILE A 219 -5.20 9.27 -11.41
C ILE A 219 -5.71 7.95 -11.99
N ALA A 220 -4.80 7.03 -12.23
CA ALA A 220 -5.03 5.84 -13.05
C ALA A 220 -5.57 4.67 -12.23
N LYS A 221 -6.58 3.97 -12.79
CA LYS A 221 -6.97 2.63 -12.33
C LYS A 221 -6.09 1.58 -13.01
N CYS A 222 -5.49 0.72 -12.18
CA CYS A 222 -4.62 -0.37 -12.61
C CYS A 222 -5.22 -1.70 -12.16
N PHE A 223 -5.02 -2.75 -12.97
CA PHE A 223 -5.61 -4.08 -12.76
C PHE A 223 -4.51 -5.14 -12.88
N ARG A 224 -4.37 -5.98 -11.86
CA ARG A 224 -3.37 -7.06 -11.86
C ARG A 224 -3.95 -8.33 -11.25
N ASP A 225 -3.94 -9.43 -12.01
CA ASP A 225 -4.31 -10.76 -11.52
C ASP A 225 -3.11 -11.40 -10.81
N GLU A 226 -2.94 -11.04 -9.56
CA GLU A 226 -1.86 -11.51 -8.68
C GLU A 226 -2.42 -12.10 -7.38
N SER A 227 -1.56 -12.81 -6.65
CA SER A 227 -1.90 -13.28 -5.31
C SER A 227 -2.17 -12.10 -4.36
N GLN A 228 -3.31 -12.13 -3.70
CA GLN A 228 -3.73 -11.10 -2.76
C GLN A 228 -2.83 -11.11 -1.51
N ARG A 229 -2.49 -9.92 -1.03
CA ARG A 229 -1.76 -9.68 0.23
C ARG A 229 -2.44 -8.54 0.98
N ALA A 230 -1.99 -8.25 2.20
CA ALA A 230 -2.52 -7.14 2.98
C ALA A 230 -2.39 -5.79 2.25
N ASP A 231 -1.31 -5.60 1.48
CA ASP A 231 -0.97 -4.37 0.75
C ASP A 231 -1.30 -4.41 -0.75
N ARG A 232 -2.03 -5.46 -1.23
CA ARG A 232 -2.35 -5.64 -2.66
C ARG A 232 -3.84 -5.87 -2.89
N GLN A 233 -4.35 -5.29 -3.98
CA GLN A 233 -5.70 -5.49 -4.50
C GLN A 233 -5.64 -5.77 -6.00
N PRO A 234 -6.60 -6.54 -6.57
CA PRO A 234 -6.64 -6.81 -8.01
C PRO A 234 -6.90 -5.55 -8.85
N GLU A 235 -7.51 -4.54 -8.24
CA GLU A 235 -7.66 -3.20 -8.78
C GLU A 235 -7.22 -2.15 -7.74
N PHE A 236 -6.41 -1.20 -8.16
CA PHE A 236 -5.84 -0.18 -7.30
C PHE A 236 -5.65 1.14 -8.05
N THR A 237 -5.23 2.18 -7.33
CA THR A 237 -5.12 3.52 -7.92
C THR A 237 -3.70 4.05 -7.78
N GLN A 238 -3.15 4.56 -8.89
CA GLN A 238 -1.86 5.25 -8.93
C GLN A 238 -2.03 6.70 -9.37
N LEU A 239 -1.16 7.58 -8.88
CA LEU A 239 -0.77 8.76 -9.62
C LEU A 239 0.24 8.27 -10.67
N ASP A 240 -0.14 8.27 -11.93
CA ASP A 240 0.78 7.93 -13.01
C ASP A 240 1.26 9.21 -13.69
N LEU A 241 2.56 9.38 -13.86
CA LEU A 241 3.15 10.57 -14.47
C LEU A 241 4.29 10.23 -15.44
N GLU A 242 4.47 11.08 -16.44
CA GLU A 242 5.59 10.98 -17.41
C GLU A 242 5.98 12.38 -17.90
N MET A 243 7.29 12.59 -18.14
CA MET A 243 7.85 13.86 -18.57
C MET A 243 8.87 13.65 -19.69
N SER A 244 8.88 14.54 -20.68
CA SER A 244 9.88 14.57 -21.77
C SER A 244 11.05 15.48 -21.41
N PHE A 245 12.21 15.19 -22.02
CA PHE A 245 13.44 16.00 -21.90
C PHE A 245 13.95 16.13 -20.47
N VAL A 246 13.91 15.02 -19.72
CA VAL A 246 14.27 14.92 -18.30
C VAL A 246 15.32 13.87 -18.05
N GLU A 247 16.08 14.06 -16.99
CA GLU A 247 16.96 13.09 -16.37
C GLU A 247 16.30 12.51 -15.10
N GLN A 248 16.95 11.53 -14.49
CA GLN A 248 16.44 10.87 -13.29
C GLN A 248 16.10 11.87 -12.17
N ASP A 249 17.01 12.77 -11.86
CA ASP A 249 16.85 13.73 -10.77
C ASP A 249 15.65 14.66 -10.95
N ASP A 250 15.27 15.00 -12.19
CA ASP A 250 14.09 15.82 -12.46
C ASP A 250 12.80 15.12 -12.03
N VAL A 251 12.70 13.79 -12.27
CA VAL A 251 11.54 13.01 -11.85
C VAL A 251 11.50 12.85 -10.34
N LEU A 252 12.66 12.54 -9.71
CA LEU A 252 12.77 12.42 -8.26
C LEU A 252 12.37 13.73 -7.57
N GLU A 253 12.83 14.89 -8.08
CA GLU A 253 12.51 16.21 -7.52
C GLU A 253 11.00 16.51 -7.56
N VAL A 254 10.32 16.19 -8.66
CA VAL A 254 8.87 16.41 -8.78
C VAL A 254 8.12 15.61 -7.71
N VAL A 255 8.45 14.33 -7.52
CA VAL A 255 7.74 13.47 -6.56
C VAL A 255 8.11 13.81 -5.13
N GLU A 256 9.38 14.10 -4.83
CA GLU A 256 9.81 14.56 -3.50
C GLU A 256 9.14 15.88 -3.13
N SER A 257 9.11 16.85 -4.07
CA SER A 257 8.41 18.12 -3.87
C SER A 257 6.90 17.93 -3.65
N LEU A 258 6.26 17.01 -4.41
CA LEU A 258 4.85 16.67 -4.22
C LEU A 258 4.60 16.22 -2.77
N TYR A 259 5.34 15.25 -2.29
CA TYR A 259 5.12 14.68 -0.94
C TYR A 259 5.46 15.69 0.16
N THR A 260 6.56 16.45 0.01
CA THR A 260 6.94 17.48 0.98
C THR A 260 5.94 18.63 1.05
N GLU A 261 5.23 18.92 -0.04
CA GLU A 261 4.20 19.96 -0.06
C GLU A 261 2.84 19.50 0.47
N ILE A 262 2.39 18.28 0.10
CA ILE A 262 1.02 17.86 0.41
C ILE A 262 0.89 17.20 1.79
N ILE A 263 1.86 16.37 2.21
CA ILE A 263 1.74 15.60 3.46
C ILE A 263 1.55 16.49 4.69
N PRO A 264 2.31 17.59 4.88
CA PRO A 264 2.12 18.46 6.04
C PRO A 264 0.75 19.16 6.10
N LYS A 265 0.03 19.25 4.97
CA LYS A 265 -1.31 19.84 4.91
C LYS A 265 -2.42 18.89 5.41
N ILE A 266 -2.15 17.60 5.45
CA ILE A 266 -3.17 16.55 5.66
C ILE A 266 -2.82 15.55 6.77
N SER A 267 -1.59 15.60 7.28
CA SER A 267 -1.12 14.67 8.31
C SER A 267 -0.19 15.38 9.30
N PRO A 268 -0.30 15.07 10.61
CA PRO A 268 0.62 15.58 11.62
C PRO A 268 1.94 14.79 11.67
N LYS A 269 2.10 13.74 10.87
CA LYS A 269 3.30 12.90 10.89
C LYS A 269 4.53 13.68 10.48
N ARG A 270 5.63 13.43 11.17
CA ARG A 270 6.94 14.01 10.85
C ARG A 270 7.52 13.31 9.63
N MET A 271 7.91 14.05 8.64
CA MET A 271 8.64 13.56 7.46
C MET A 271 10.11 13.91 7.56
N VAL A 272 11.00 12.95 7.29
CA VAL A 272 12.44 13.18 7.21
C VAL A 272 12.76 13.73 5.82
N THR A 273 13.40 14.90 5.77
CA THR A 273 13.78 15.59 4.52
C THR A 273 15.20 16.16 4.62
N PRO A 274 15.96 16.21 3.50
CA PRO A 274 15.66 15.63 2.19
C PRO A 274 15.55 14.11 2.25
N PHE A 275 14.93 13.47 1.22
CA PHE A 275 14.83 12.03 1.17
C PHE A 275 16.23 11.40 1.00
N THR A 276 16.49 10.36 1.79
CA THR A 276 17.77 9.63 1.71
C THR A 276 17.90 8.98 0.34
N ARG A 277 19.09 9.05 -0.27
CA ARG A 277 19.39 8.38 -1.55
C ARG A 277 20.31 7.20 -1.31
N LEU A 278 19.98 6.05 -1.88
CA LEU A 278 20.74 4.80 -1.85
C LEU A 278 20.75 4.22 -3.26
N THR A 279 21.86 3.64 -3.66
CA THR A 279 21.84 2.72 -4.80
C THR A 279 21.25 1.37 -4.38
N TYR A 280 20.79 0.56 -5.33
CA TYR A 280 20.35 -0.81 -5.08
C TYR A 280 21.40 -1.62 -4.32
N ASP A 281 22.66 -1.53 -4.77
CA ASP A 281 23.78 -2.24 -4.13
C ASP A 281 24.01 -1.79 -2.69
N GLU A 282 23.92 -0.48 -2.41
CA GLU A 282 24.03 0.05 -1.04
C GLU A 282 22.86 -0.42 -0.17
N ALA A 283 21.63 -0.40 -0.68
CA ALA A 283 20.45 -0.87 0.05
C ALA A 283 20.58 -2.37 0.40
N MET A 284 20.98 -3.19 -0.55
CA MET A 284 21.22 -4.62 -0.35
C MET A 284 22.42 -4.90 0.58
N ALA A 285 23.48 -4.12 0.46
CA ALA A 285 24.66 -4.29 1.30
C ALA A 285 24.39 -3.94 2.76
N ARG A 286 23.70 -2.82 3.01
CA ARG A 286 23.48 -2.24 4.35
C ARG A 286 22.23 -2.79 5.04
N PHE A 287 21.21 -3.16 4.30
CA PHE A 287 19.90 -3.51 4.87
C PHE A 287 19.39 -4.90 4.45
N GLY A 288 19.98 -5.52 3.42
CA GLY A 288 19.56 -6.80 2.88
C GLY A 288 18.22 -6.74 2.11
N SER A 289 17.80 -5.53 1.73
CA SER A 289 16.54 -5.28 1.03
C SER A 289 16.64 -4.02 0.19
N ASP A 290 16.02 -4.04 -0.98
CA ASP A 290 15.75 -2.87 -1.83
C ASP A 290 14.66 -1.94 -1.25
N LYS A 291 14.01 -2.35 -0.16
CA LYS A 291 12.93 -1.60 0.52
C LYS A 291 13.24 -1.45 2.02
N PRO A 292 14.32 -0.73 2.38
CA PRO A 292 14.73 -0.59 3.78
C PRO A 292 13.80 0.32 4.57
N ASP A 293 13.54 -0.04 5.84
CA ASP A 293 12.97 0.89 6.82
C ASP A 293 14.11 1.64 7.52
N LEU A 294 14.23 2.93 7.26
CA LEU A 294 15.31 3.76 7.79
C LEU A 294 14.99 4.44 9.14
N ARG A 295 13.80 4.22 9.71
CA ARG A 295 13.40 4.79 11.00
C ARG A 295 14.27 4.30 12.16
N TYR A 296 14.94 3.19 11.97
CA TYR A 296 15.87 2.61 12.92
C TYR A 296 17.17 2.19 12.21
N GLY A 297 18.30 2.23 12.92
CA GLY A 297 19.59 1.78 12.39
C GLY A 297 19.60 0.27 12.13
N LEU A 298 20.44 -0.48 12.80
CA LEU A 298 20.63 -1.93 12.64
C LEU A 298 21.12 -2.29 11.23
N GLU A 299 22.13 -1.57 10.75
CA GLU A 299 22.78 -1.90 9.48
C GLU A 299 23.53 -3.23 9.55
N LEU A 300 23.49 -3.96 8.45
CA LEU A 300 24.27 -5.17 8.25
C LEU A 300 25.74 -4.80 8.05
N LYS A 301 26.65 -5.56 8.64
CA LYS A 301 28.08 -5.35 8.46
C LYS A 301 28.72 -6.59 7.83
N ASP A 302 29.61 -6.37 6.87
CA ASP A 302 30.38 -7.45 6.26
C ASP A 302 31.49 -7.90 7.21
N ALA A 303 31.45 -9.15 7.62
CA ALA A 303 32.45 -9.74 8.55
C ALA A 303 33.65 -10.36 7.82
N ALA A 304 33.62 -10.47 6.49
CA ALA A 304 34.71 -11.11 5.72
C ALA A 304 36.11 -10.52 6.00
N PRO A 305 36.27 -9.19 6.10
CA PRO A 305 37.61 -8.63 6.39
C PRO A 305 38.18 -9.06 7.74
N VAL A 306 37.32 -9.26 8.75
CA VAL A 306 37.74 -9.71 10.09
C VAL A 306 37.98 -11.22 10.13
N LEU A 307 37.33 -11.96 9.24
CA LEU A 307 37.35 -13.42 9.19
C LEU A 307 38.22 -13.99 8.07
N ALA A 308 39.13 -13.21 7.50
CA ALA A 308 39.94 -13.62 6.35
C ALA A 308 40.75 -14.92 6.61
N ASP A 309 41.25 -15.10 7.81
CA ASP A 309 42.08 -16.25 8.23
C ASP A 309 41.31 -17.20 9.19
N THR A 310 39.99 -17.11 9.24
CA THR A 310 39.18 -17.86 10.20
C THR A 310 39.32 -19.38 10.05
N GLN A 311 39.46 -20.07 11.18
CA GLN A 311 39.48 -21.53 11.25
C GLN A 311 38.06 -22.12 11.52
N PHE A 312 37.07 -21.27 11.70
CA PHE A 312 35.70 -21.77 11.86
C PHE A 312 35.15 -22.25 10.51
N SER A 313 35.05 -23.56 10.35
CA SER A 313 34.75 -24.24 9.08
C SER A 313 33.48 -23.73 8.38
N VAL A 314 32.44 -23.27 9.13
CA VAL A 314 31.19 -22.74 8.57
C VAL A 314 31.44 -21.41 7.85
N PHE A 315 32.18 -20.49 8.48
CA PHE A 315 32.49 -19.20 7.88
C PHE A 315 33.51 -19.33 6.76
N GLN A 316 34.57 -20.13 7.00
CA GLN A 316 35.57 -20.43 5.98
C GLN A 316 34.94 -21.06 4.72
N GLY A 317 34.02 -22.02 4.90
CA GLY A 317 33.34 -22.69 3.80
C GLY A 317 32.43 -21.74 3.00
N ALA A 318 31.75 -20.81 3.67
CA ALA A 318 30.94 -19.80 3.00
C ALA A 318 31.82 -18.86 2.16
N LEU A 319 32.87 -18.29 2.76
CA LEU A 319 33.77 -17.33 2.10
C LEU A 319 34.53 -17.97 0.93
N SER A 320 35.06 -19.19 1.11
CA SER A 320 35.79 -19.88 0.05
C SER A 320 34.88 -20.36 -1.09
N GLY A 321 33.60 -20.56 -0.82
CA GLY A 321 32.58 -20.93 -1.80
C GLY A 321 31.95 -19.75 -2.55
N GLY A 322 32.49 -18.53 -2.41
CA GLY A 322 31.94 -17.32 -3.04
C GLY A 322 30.68 -16.76 -2.36
N GLY A 323 30.38 -17.24 -1.14
CA GLY A 323 29.31 -16.70 -0.30
C GLY A 323 29.77 -15.48 0.53
N GLN A 324 28.93 -15.08 1.47
CA GLN A 324 29.15 -13.95 2.37
C GLN A 324 29.00 -14.38 3.83
N VAL A 325 29.67 -13.67 4.73
CA VAL A 325 29.40 -13.70 6.17
C VAL A 325 29.08 -12.29 6.61
N LYS A 326 27.81 -12.02 6.91
CA LYS A 326 27.39 -10.72 7.45
C LYS A 326 26.83 -10.87 8.85
N LEU A 327 26.87 -9.78 9.59
CA LEU A 327 26.36 -9.70 10.95
C LEU A 327 25.37 -8.56 11.12
N ILE A 328 24.54 -8.71 12.17
CA ILE A 328 23.65 -7.65 12.69
C ILE A 328 23.74 -7.60 14.21
N ARG A 329 23.75 -6.40 14.77
CA ARG A 329 23.66 -6.17 16.20
C ARG A 329 22.21 -6.23 16.67
N TYR A 330 21.97 -6.95 17.75
CA TYR A 330 20.72 -6.93 18.49
C TYR A 330 20.97 -6.22 19.83
N PRO A 331 20.59 -4.93 19.98
CA PRO A 331 20.78 -4.20 21.24
C PRO A 331 20.08 -4.91 22.39
N GLN A 332 20.74 -5.01 23.55
CA GLN A 332 20.26 -5.71 24.75
C GLN A 332 19.86 -7.19 24.53
N GLY A 333 20.26 -7.78 23.40
CA GLY A 333 19.92 -9.16 23.03
C GLY A 333 20.65 -10.23 23.87
N ALA A 334 21.68 -9.89 24.64
CA ALA A 334 22.34 -10.82 25.54
C ALA A 334 21.46 -11.30 26.70
N SER A 335 20.36 -10.59 26.98
CA SER A 335 19.35 -10.96 27.99
C SER A 335 18.32 -11.96 27.47
N LEU A 336 18.29 -12.26 26.19
CA LEU A 336 17.37 -13.22 25.58
C LEU A 336 17.53 -14.62 26.19
N SER A 337 16.42 -15.25 26.50
CA SER A 337 16.41 -16.66 26.90
C SER A 337 16.85 -17.56 25.74
N ARG A 338 17.30 -18.77 26.08
CA ARG A 338 17.67 -19.78 25.07
C ARG A 338 16.53 -20.04 24.08
N LYS A 339 15.29 -20.08 24.56
CA LYS A 339 14.11 -20.28 23.71
C LYS A 339 13.95 -19.15 22.68
N GLU A 340 14.12 -17.89 23.10
CA GLU A 340 14.00 -16.74 22.20
C GLU A 340 15.11 -16.74 21.13
N ILE A 341 16.33 -17.19 21.47
CA ILE A 341 17.43 -17.37 20.50
C ILE A 341 17.11 -18.54 19.54
N ASP A 342 16.52 -19.63 20.04
CA ASP A 342 16.07 -20.75 19.22
C ASP A 342 14.93 -20.33 18.27
N ASP A 343 14.04 -19.45 18.70
CA ASP A 343 12.97 -18.84 17.87
C ASP A 343 13.57 -18.00 16.74
N LEU A 344 14.60 -17.16 17.02
CA LEU A 344 15.34 -16.42 16.00
C LEU A 344 16.04 -17.35 15.01
N THR A 345 16.59 -18.45 15.51
CA THR A 345 17.25 -19.48 14.65
C THR A 345 16.22 -20.17 13.75
N THR A 346 15.03 -20.44 14.28
CA THR A 346 13.91 -21.02 13.51
C THR A 346 13.44 -20.06 12.44
N LEU A 347 13.32 -18.78 12.77
CA LEU A 347 13.02 -17.73 11.81
C LEU A 347 14.07 -17.67 10.68
N ALA A 348 15.37 -17.64 11.03
CA ALA A 348 16.44 -17.61 10.05
C ALA A 348 16.38 -18.82 9.09
N LYS A 349 16.11 -20.03 9.62
CA LYS A 349 15.93 -21.25 8.80
C LYS A 349 14.72 -21.17 7.87
N ALA A 350 13.62 -20.59 8.31
CA ALA A 350 12.43 -20.42 7.48
C ALA A 350 12.68 -19.53 6.25
N PHE A 351 13.72 -18.69 6.30
CA PHE A 351 14.15 -17.83 5.19
C PHE A 351 15.39 -18.35 4.44
N GLY A 352 15.79 -19.61 4.69
CA GLY A 352 16.80 -20.32 3.90
C GLY A 352 18.16 -20.50 4.57
N ALA A 353 18.41 -19.92 5.75
CA ALA A 353 19.67 -20.13 6.45
C ALA A 353 19.79 -21.56 6.99
N LYS A 354 21.00 -22.12 6.97
CA LYS A 354 21.29 -23.42 7.59
C LYS A 354 21.28 -23.36 9.12
N GLY A 355 21.50 -22.18 9.68
CA GLY A 355 21.50 -21.91 11.12
C GLY A 355 21.79 -20.44 11.41
N LEU A 356 21.76 -20.06 12.67
CA LEU A 356 22.10 -18.71 13.15
C LEU A 356 23.25 -18.81 14.14
N ALA A 357 24.43 -18.30 13.77
CA ALA A 357 25.53 -18.15 14.69
C ALA A 357 25.38 -16.84 15.47
N TYR A 358 25.85 -16.79 16.72
CA TYR A 358 25.72 -15.59 17.53
C TYR A 358 26.82 -15.45 18.58
N LEU A 359 27.10 -14.20 19.00
CA LEU A 359 27.94 -13.84 20.14
C LEU A 359 27.10 -13.03 21.12
N LEU A 360 27.16 -13.38 22.41
CA LEU A 360 26.61 -12.58 23.51
C LEU A 360 27.72 -11.75 24.11
N VAL A 361 27.62 -10.44 24.02
CA VAL A 361 28.58 -9.51 24.62
C VAL A 361 28.16 -9.20 26.05
N THR A 362 28.98 -9.56 27.04
CA THR A 362 28.65 -9.34 28.46
C THR A 362 29.80 -8.61 29.14
N ASP A 363 29.59 -8.07 30.35
CA ASP A 363 30.63 -7.41 31.14
C ASP A 363 31.80 -8.34 31.48
N GLU A 364 31.56 -9.65 31.52
CA GLU A 364 32.58 -10.69 31.79
C GLU A 364 33.33 -11.13 30.51
N GLY A 365 32.95 -10.62 29.33
CA GLY A 365 33.46 -11.00 28.03
C GLY A 365 32.40 -11.60 27.10
N VAL A 366 32.82 -12.24 26.02
CA VAL A 366 31.95 -12.81 25.00
C VAL A 366 31.62 -14.26 25.30
N LYS A 367 30.30 -14.58 25.35
CA LYS A 367 29.78 -15.93 25.54
C LYS A 367 29.13 -16.42 24.25
N SER A 368 29.48 -17.62 23.74
CA SER A 368 28.90 -18.15 22.51
C SER A 368 29.25 -19.61 22.30
N PRO A 369 28.39 -20.41 21.66
CA PRO A 369 28.72 -21.77 21.22
C PRO A 369 29.86 -21.81 20.19
N ILE A 370 30.08 -20.73 19.43
CA ILE A 370 31.11 -20.64 18.38
C ILE A 370 32.39 -19.98 18.86
N ALA A 371 32.44 -19.34 20.03
CA ALA A 371 33.60 -18.60 20.51
C ALA A 371 34.88 -19.43 20.58
N LYS A 372 34.75 -20.73 20.85
CA LYS A 372 35.89 -21.67 20.90
C LYS A 372 36.58 -21.93 19.55
N PHE A 373 35.93 -21.55 18.44
CA PHE A 373 36.46 -21.71 17.08
C PHE A 373 37.00 -20.41 16.50
N LEU A 374 36.88 -19.29 17.22
CA LEU A 374 37.35 -17.99 16.82
C LEU A 374 38.53 -17.56 17.66
N SER A 375 39.49 -16.88 17.06
CA SER A 375 40.62 -16.26 17.80
C SER A 375 40.14 -15.07 18.65
N LYS A 376 40.95 -14.62 19.59
CA LYS A 376 40.65 -13.45 20.39
C LYS A 376 40.59 -12.18 19.53
N GLU A 377 41.44 -12.11 18.53
CA GLU A 377 41.54 -11.03 17.56
C GLU A 377 40.29 -10.96 16.69
N GLU A 378 39.79 -12.10 16.21
CA GLU A 378 38.51 -12.17 15.46
C GLU A 378 37.34 -11.73 16.34
N ILE A 379 37.24 -12.23 17.57
CA ILE A 379 36.16 -11.84 18.49
C ILE A 379 36.20 -10.33 18.74
N ALA A 380 37.37 -9.76 19.05
CA ALA A 380 37.51 -8.34 19.28
C ALA A 380 37.15 -7.51 18.03
N GLY A 381 37.59 -7.96 16.85
CA GLY A 381 37.29 -7.34 15.57
C GLY A 381 35.79 -7.36 15.25
N LEU A 382 35.12 -8.49 15.49
CA LEU A 382 33.66 -8.63 15.27
C LEU A 382 32.86 -7.76 16.22
N VAL A 383 33.25 -7.67 17.50
CA VAL A 383 32.58 -6.79 18.49
C VAL A 383 32.77 -5.31 18.08
N SER A 384 33.98 -4.93 17.65
CA SER A 384 34.25 -3.58 17.16
C SER A 384 33.46 -3.26 15.87
N LEU A 385 33.46 -4.17 14.90
CA LEU A 385 32.71 -4.01 13.64
C LEU A 385 31.21 -3.84 13.87
N ALA A 386 30.66 -4.60 14.82
CA ALA A 386 29.25 -4.51 15.21
C ALA A 386 28.92 -3.28 16.06
N GLU A 387 29.93 -2.53 16.52
CA GLU A 387 29.78 -1.45 17.51
C GLU A 387 29.00 -1.96 18.75
N ALA A 388 29.22 -3.22 19.11
CA ALA A 388 28.46 -3.88 20.16
C ALA A 388 29.00 -3.53 21.56
N GLN A 389 28.08 -3.37 22.49
CA GLN A 389 28.36 -3.07 23.88
C GLN A 389 27.95 -4.23 24.80
N PRO A 390 28.44 -4.28 26.04
CA PRO A 390 27.92 -5.23 27.02
C PRO A 390 26.38 -5.17 27.11
N GLY A 391 25.74 -6.32 27.01
CA GLY A 391 24.29 -6.47 26.90
C GLY A 391 23.80 -6.81 25.48
N ASP A 392 24.62 -6.65 24.44
CA ASP A 392 24.21 -6.88 23.07
C ASP A 392 24.41 -8.34 22.62
N LEU A 393 23.62 -8.75 21.62
CA LEU A 393 23.85 -9.97 20.84
C LEU A 393 24.27 -9.58 19.43
N ILE A 394 25.27 -10.25 18.88
CA ILE A 394 25.66 -10.15 17.47
C ILE A 394 25.24 -11.45 16.80
N ALA A 395 24.38 -11.36 15.80
CA ALA A 395 23.92 -12.50 15.00
C ALA A 395 24.61 -12.52 13.64
N PHE A 396 24.94 -13.73 13.14
CA PHE A 396 25.68 -13.94 11.89
C PHE A 396 24.89 -14.87 10.97
N VAL A 397 24.92 -14.55 9.68
CA VAL A 397 24.49 -15.45 8.62
C VAL A 397 25.63 -15.64 7.63
N ALA A 398 25.91 -16.92 7.29
CA ALA A 398 26.97 -17.33 6.38
C ALA A 398 26.37 -18.23 5.30
N ASP A 399 26.17 -17.72 4.11
CA ASP A 399 25.60 -18.45 2.95
C ASP A 399 25.81 -17.65 1.65
N LYS A 400 25.08 -17.98 0.60
CA LYS A 400 25.01 -17.19 -0.64
C LYS A 400 24.47 -15.79 -0.36
N PRO A 401 24.84 -14.76 -1.15
CA PRO A 401 24.49 -13.36 -0.91
C PRO A 401 22.97 -13.11 -0.76
N ASP A 402 22.15 -13.74 -1.60
CA ASP A 402 20.69 -13.62 -1.59
C ASP A 402 20.07 -14.21 -0.30
N VAL A 403 20.57 -15.36 0.17
CA VAL A 403 20.13 -15.96 1.43
C VAL A 403 20.53 -15.06 2.61
N VAL A 404 21.77 -14.57 2.62
CA VAL A 404 22.27 -13.66 3.68
C VAL A 404 21.40 -12.42 3.76
N ALA A 405 21.11 -11.79 2.61
CA ALA A 405 20.27 -10.61 2.53
C ALA A 405 18.84 -10.86 3.08
N LYS A 406 18.13 -11.88 2.55
CA LYS A 406 16.77 -12.23 2.97
C LYS A 406 16.66 -12.52 4.47
N VAL A 407 17.61 -13.31 4.99
CA VAL A 407 17.59 -13.70 6.41
C VAL A 407 17.87 -12.51 7.33
N LEU A 408 18.89 -11.71 7.00
CA LEU A 408 19.26 -10.58 7.85
C LEU A 408 18.25 -9.43 7.75
N ASP A 409 17.62 -9.16 6.61
CA ASP A 409 16.49 -8.22 6.53
C ASP A 409 15.35 -8.68 7.44
N ARG A 410 14.99 -9.97 7.39
CA ARG A 410 13.93 -10.50 8.25
C ARG A 410 14.28 -10.39 9.73
N LEU A 411 15.50 -10.72 10.11
CA LEU A 411 15.98 -10.56 11.49
C LEU A 411 15.99 -9.09 11.92
N ARG A 412 16.41 -8.18 11.04
CA ARG A 412 16.40 -6.74 11.27
C ARG A 412 15.01 -6.22 11.61
N ARG A 413 14.01 -6.61 10.82
CA ARG A 413 12.60 -6.28 11.06
C ARG A 413 12.06 -6.89 12.36
N GLU A 414 12.42 -8.13 12.66
CA GLU A 414 12.02 -8.81 13.88
C GLU A 414 12.60 -8.15 15.13
N ILE A 415 13.89 -7.78 15.10
CA ILE A 415 14.56 -7.06 16.19
C ILE A 415 13.87 -5.71 16.41
N ALA A 416 13.63 -4.97 15.33
CA ALA A 416 12.99 -3.66 15.41
C ALA A 416 11.57 -3.74 15.99
N ALA A 417 10.80 -4.75 15.59
CA ALA A 417 9.45 -4.98 16.11
C ALA A 417 9.45 -5.34 17.60
N ARG A 418 10.30 -6.29 18.03
CA ARG A 418 10.42 -6.70 19.44
C ARG A 418 10.82 -5.56 20.37
N GLN A 419 11.62 -4.62 19.87
CA GLN A 419 12.13 -3.49 20.63
C GLN A 419 11.38 -2.18 20.38
N SER A 420 10.35 -2.20 19.54
CA SER A 420 9.55 -1.01 19.16
C SER A 420 10.44 0.16 18.70
N LEU A 421 11.45 -0.12 17.87
CA LEU A 421 12.45 0.88 17.44
C LEU A 421 11.88 1.87 16.42
N ALA A 422 10.86 1.51 15.68
CA ALA A 422 10.26 2.35 14.65
C ALA A 422 9.25 3.32 15.27
N ASP A 423 9.51 4.63 15.15
CA ASP A 423 8.52 5.65 15.53
C ASP A 423 7.35 5.66 14.51
N PRO A 424 6.12 5.31 14.92
CA PRO A 424 4.97 5.28 14.02
C PRO A 424 4.60 6.67 13.47
N ASN A 425 4.94 7.75 14.19
CA ASN A 425 4.68 9.13 13.77
C ASN A 425 5.71 9.68 12.77
N THR A 426 6.67 8.86 12.34
CA THR A 426 7.72 9.25 11.40
C THR A 426 7.52 8.57 10.04
N LEU A 427 7.51 9.38 8.98
CA LEU A 427 7.63 8.93 7.59
C LEU A 427 9.07 9.16 7.15
N HIS A 428 9.81 8.08 6.93
CA HIS A 428 11.18 8.14 6.43
C HIS A 428 11.20 7.60 5.01
N PHE A 429 11.15 8.51 4.05
CA PHE A 429 11.28 8.18 2.64
C PHE A 429 12.74 8.03 2.25
N CYS A 430 13.02 7.08 1.35
CA CYS A 430 14.30 7.01 0.66
C CYS A 430 14.12 6.62 -0.80
N TRP A 431 15.01 7.10 -1.62
CA TRP A 431 15.18 6.70 -3.00
C TRP A 431 16.13 5.51 -3.06
N VAL A 432 15.74 4.48 -3.79
CA VAL A 432 16.64 3.39 -4.19
C VAL A 432 16.76 3.44 -5.69
N THR A 433 18.00 3.56 -6.21
CA THR A 433 18.29 3.79 -7.63
C THR A 433 19.22 2.73 -8.19
N ASP A 434 19.45 2.76 -9.48
CA ASP A 434 20.47 1.94 -10.17
C ASP A 434 20.22 0.43 -10.03
N PHE A 435 18.97 0.02 -10.19
CA PHE A 435 18.60 -1.40 -10.19
C PHE A 435 19.28 -2.15 -11.33
N PRO A 436 19.54 -3.47 -11.18
CA PRO A 436 19.97 -4.29 -12.31
C PRO A 436 18.92 -4.27 -13.43
N VAL A 437 19.37 -4.35 -14.68
CA VAL A 437 18.46 -4.49 -15.84
C VAL A 437 17.78 -5.84 -15.83
N PHE A 438 18.56 -6.90 -15.53
CA PHE A 438 18.13 -8.28 -15.57
C PHE A 438 18.39 -9.00 -14.26
N GLU A 439 17.55 -9.99 -13.99
CA GLU A 439 17.78 -11.01 -12.97
C GLU A 439 17.65 -12.40 -13.57
N ARG A 440 18.20 -13.41 -12.88
CA ARG A 440 18.09 -14.80 -13.33
C ARG A 440 16.69 -15.32 -13.09
N ASP A 441 16.09 -15.87 -14.13
CA ASP A 441 14.88 -16.68 -14.00
C ASP A 441 15.31 -18.10 -13.60
N GLU A 442 15.01 -18.49 -12.36
CA GLU A 442 15.37 -19.80 -11.83
C GLU A 442 14.56 -20.92 -12.47
N ASP A 443 13.33 -20.66 -12.91
CA ASP A 443 12.41 -21.65 -13.48
C ASP A 443 12.72 -21.90 -14.97
N GLU A 444 13.02 -20.86 -15.74
CA GLU A 444 13.23 -20.94 -17.20
C GLU A 444 14.72 -20.97 -17.62
N GLN A 445 15.66 -20.93 -16.69
CA GLN A 445 17.12 -20.84 -16.92
C GLN A 445 17.55 -19.69 -17.85
N GLY A 446 16.73 -18.63 -17.91
CA GLY A 446 16.90 -17.46 -18.74
C GLY A 446 17.20 -16.18 -17.96
N TRP A 447 16.90 -15.08 -18.60
CA TRP A 447 16.91 -13.77 -18.00
C TRP A 447 15.47 -13.22 -17.97
N THR A 448 15.10 -12.61 -16.84
CA THR A 448 13.92 -11.77 -16.72
C THR A 448 14.34 -10.35 -16.36
N PHE A 449 13.44 -9.39 -16.45
CA PHE A 449 13.75 -8.02 -16.01
C PHE A 449 13.61 -7.92 -14.50
N ALA A 450 14.55 -7.22 -13.86
CA ALA A 450 14.52 -7.01 -12.43
C ALA A 450 13.42 -6.02 -12.00
N HIS A 451 13.07 -5.05 -12.86
CA HIS A 451 12.12 -3.99 -12.55
C HIS A 451 11.02 -3.89 -13.63
N ASN A 452 11.33 -3.41 -14.84
CA ASN A 452 10.45 -3.40 -16.01
C ASN A 452 11.28 -3.37 -17.30
N PRO A 453 10.73 -3.85 -18.45
CA PRO A 453 11.48 -3.98 -19.68
C PRO A 453 11.68 -2.67 -20.45
N PHE A 454 11.16 -1.54 -19.97
CA PHE A 454 11.20 -0.25 -20.67
C PHE A 454 12.24 0.71 -20.09
N SER A 455 13.00 0.27 -19.09
CA SER A 455 13.96 1.10 -18.37
C SER A 455 15.27 1.23 -19.15
N MET A 456 15.78 2.45 -19.27
CA MET A 456 17.02 2.75 -19.98
C MET A 456 18.23 2.23 -19.21
N PRO A 457 19.04 1.32 -19.78
CA PRO A 457 20.31 0.94 -19.20
C PRO A 457 21.27 2.12 -19.13
N HIS A 458 22.19 2.09 -18.15
CA HIS A 458 23.28 3.06 -18.12
C HIS A 458 24.10 2.99 -19.40
N PRO A 459 24.48 4.12 -20.01
CA PRO A 459 25.21 4.13 -21.29
C PRO A 459 26.51 3.33 -21.26
N GLU A 460 27.22 3.34 -20.15
CA GLU A 460 28.45 2.57 -19.94
C GLU A 460 28.24 1.05 -19.85
N ASP A 461 27.01 0.62 -19.52
CA ASP A 461 26.65 -0.80 -19.40
C ASP A 461 26.08 -1.37 -20.73
N LEU A 462 25.61 -0.52 -21.67
CA LEU A 462 25.09 -0.94 -22.97
C LEU A 462 25.97 -1.92 -23.76
N PRO A 463 27.32 -1.79 -23.76
CA PRO A 463 28.19 -2.75 -24.45
C PRO A 463 28.19 -4.15 -23.84
N PHE A 464 27.68 -4.31 -22.63
CA PHE A 464 27.72 -5.57 -21.87
C PHE A 464 26.37 -6.29 -21.82
N LEU A 465 25.32 -5.73 -22.41
CA LEU A 465 23.95 -6.30 -22.33
C LEU A 465 23.90 -7.80 -22.67
N GLU A 466 24.60 -8.23 -23.72
CA GLU A 466 24.62 -9.63 -24.15
C GLU A 466 25.78 -10.43 -23.55
N SER A 467 26.91 -9.80 -23.23
CA SER A 467 28.12 -10.50 -22.78
C SER A 467 28.18 -10.69 -21.27
N ASP A 468 27.64 -9.74 -20.50
CA ASP A 468 27.58 -9.78 -19.05
C ASP A 468 26.33 -9.08 -18.51
N PRO A 469 25.13 -9.64 -18.74
CA PRO A 469 23.87 -9.01 -18.36
C PRO A 469 23.73 -8.74 -16.87
N ALA A 470 24.36 -9.56 -16.03
CA ALA A 470 24.28 -9.45 -14.56
C ALA A 470 24.85 -8.16 -14.01
N ARG A 471 25.80 -7.51 -14.72
CA ARG A 471 26.42 -6.26 -14.26
C ARG A 471 25.64 -5.01 -14.72
N CYS A 472 24.73 -5.17 -15.71
CA CYS A 472 24.07 -4.04 -16.33
C CYS A 472 23.03 -3.42 -15.40
N ARG A 473 23.16 -2.12 -15.15
CA ARG A 473 22.25 -1.32 -14.34
C ARG A 473 21.36 -0.46 -15.24
N ALA A 474 20.20 -0.11 -14.72
CA ALA A 474 19.25 0.79 -15.39
C ALA A 474 18.97 2.02 -14.52
N PHE A 475 18.57 3.11 -15.17
CA PHE A 475 18.00 4.28 -14.52
C PHE A 475 16.60 3.98 -13.98
N CYS A 476 16.52 2.97 -13.11
CA CYS A 476 15.32 2.64 -12.35
C CYS A 476 15.41 3.24 -10.96
N TYR A 477 14.29 3.65 -10.42
CA TYR A 477 14.21 4.24 -9.09
C TYR A 477 12.88 3.91 -8.42
N ASP A 478 12.99 3.46 -7.16
CA ASP A 478 11.86 3.27 -6.26
C ASP A 478 11.88 4.32 -5.16
N LEU A 479 10.70 4.84 -4.81
CA LEU A 479 10.48 5.55 -3.58
C LEU A 479 10.01 4.57 -2.52
N VAL A 480 10.79 4.44 -1.46
CA VAL A 480 10.49 3.55 -0.34
C VAL A 480 10.08 4.38 0.87
N CYS A 481 9.04 3.97 1.57
CA CYS A 481 8.62 4.55 2.83
C CYS A 481 8.49 3.46 3.90
N ASN A 482 9.23 3.61 5.00
CA ASN A 482 9.09 2.76 6.18
C ASN A 482 9.13 1.24 5.86
N GLY A 483 10.00 0.83 4.94
CA GLY A 483 10.17 -0.57 4.58
C GLY A 483 9.20 -1.11 3.52
N SER A 484 8.48 -0.23 2.84
CA SER A 484 7.54 -0.58 1.77
C SER A 484 7.72 0.35 0.57
N GLU A 485 7.56 -0.18 -0.65
CA GLU A 485 7.60 0.58 -1.90
C GLU A 485 6.38 1.50 -2.00
N ALA A 486 6.60 2.80 -2.06
CA ALA A 486 5.56 3.81 -2.22
C ALA A 486 5.30 4.16 -3.69
N ALA A 487 6.34 4.10 -4.51
CA ALA A 487 6.29 4.42 -5.93
C ALA A 487 7.45 3.78 -6.67
N SER A 488 7.30 3.57 -7.96
CA SER A 488 8.30 2.98 -8.84
C SER A 488 8.32 3.71 -10.18
N GLY A 489 9.52 3.86 -10.75
CA GLY A 489 9.71 4.56 -12.02
C GLY A 489 11.06 4.31 -12.67
N SER A 490 11.25 4.89 -13.85
CA SER A 490 12.54 4.87 -14.54
C SER A 490 12.63 5.96 -15.61
N ILE A 491 13.84 6.26 -16.06
CA ILE A 491 14.07 6.85 -17.39
C ILE A 491 13.83 5.77 -18.42
N ARG A 492 13.09 6.10 -19.49
CA ARG A 492 12.63 5.12 -20.47
C ARG A 492 13.59 4.97 -21.63
N ILE A 493 13.63 3.77 -22.18
CA ILE A 493 14.21 3.55 -23.50
C ILE A 493 13.35 4.29 -24.52
N HIS A 494 13.96 5.17 -25.30
CA HIS A 494 13.31 5.93 -26.36
C HIS A 494 13.91 5.63 -27.76
N LYS A 495 14.84 4.66 -27.82
CA LYS A 495 15.48 4.21 -29.05
C LYS A 495 15.07 2.78 -29.36
N ARG A 496 14.58 2.57 -30.57
CA ARG A 496 14.09 1.27 -31.04
C ARG A 496 15.12 0.16 -30.91
N ASP A 497 16.34 0.42 -31.37
CA ASP A 497 17.42 -0.57 -31.38
C ASP A 497 17.76 -1.08 -29.96
N ILE A 498 17.80 -0.21 -28.99
CA ILE A 498 18.04 -0.59 -27.59
C ILE A 498 16.87 -1.41 -27.05
N GLN A 499 15.62 -0.99 -27.32
CA GLN A 499 14.43 -1.67 -26.82
C GLN A 499 14.30 -3.08 -27.42
N GLU A 500 14.60 -3.26 -28.69
CA GLU A 500 14.59 -4.58 -29.34
C GLU A 500 15.66 -5.51 -28.74
N ARG A 501 16.87 -5.00 -28.42
CA ARG A 501 17.91 -5.78 -27.73
C ARG A 501 17.43 -6.29 -26.37
N ILE A 502 16.82 -5.43 -25.56
CA ILE A 502 16.25 -5.82 -24.25
C ILE A 502 15.21 -6.93 -24.43
N PHE A 503 14.26 -6.78 -25.36
CA PHE A 503 13.24 -7.81 -25.59
C PHE A 503 13.83 -9.16 -26.07
N LYS A 504 14.88 -9.12 -26.89
CA LYS A 504 15.59 -10.34 -27.32
C LYS A 504 16.30 -11.03 -26.17
N MET A 505 16.91 -10.27 -25.26
CA MET A 505 17.50 -10.82 -24.02
C MET A 505 16.46 -11.50 -23.12
N LEU A 506 15.20 -11.06 -23.17
CA LEU A 506 14.06 -11.68 -22.49
C LEU A 506 13.45 -12.87 -23.29
N GLY A 507 14.16 -13.37 -24.31
CA GLY A 507 13.75 -14.54 -25.08
C GLY A 507 12.62 -14.31 -26.09
N LYS A 508 12.25 -13.06 -26.42
CA LYS A 508 11.17 -12.76 -27.38
C LYS A 508 11.67 -12.84 -28.83
N SER A 509 10.88 -13.50 -29.70
CA SER A 509 11.14 -13.47 -31.15
C SER A 509 10.73 -12.14 -31.78
N ASP A 510 11.25 -11.83 -32.96
CA ASP A 510 10.90 -10.60 -33.70
C ASP A 510 9.38 -10.51 -33.97
N GLU A 511 8.71 -11.65 -34.25
CA GLU A 511 7.26 -11.71 -34.41
C GLU A 511 6.52 -11.38 -33.12
N GLN A 512 6.99 -11.90 -31.99
CA GLN A 512 6.40 -11.61 -30.68
C GLN A 512 6.59 -10.14 -30.30
N ILE A 513 7.78 -9.58 -30.54
CA ILE A 513 8.10 -8.16 -30.31
C ILE A 513 7.16 -7.30 -31.14
N GLN A 514 7.05 -7.55 -32.44
CA GLN A 514 6.18 -6.78 -33.33
C GLN A 514 4.70 -6.94 -32.93
N ALA A 515 4.27 -8.14 -32.58
CA ALA A 515 2.89 -8.40 -32.17
C ALA A 515 2.52 -7.68 -30.86
N GLN A 516 3.41 -7.63 -29.88
CA GLN A 516 3.13 -7.07 -28.54
C GLN A 516 3.43 -5.57 -28.44
N PHE A 517 4.54 -5.12 -29.04
CA PHE A 517 5.12 -3.79 -28.83
C PHE A 517 5.35 -3.00 -30.13
N GLY A 518 5.00 -3.56 -31.30
CA GLY A 518 5.26 -2.94 -32.60
C GLY A 518 4.76 -1.50 -32.68
N HIS A 519 3.55 -1.21 -32.21
CA HIS A 519 2.98 0.15 -32.21
C HIS A 519 3.81 1.17 -31.41
N MET A 520 4.47 0.74 -30.33
CA MET A 520 5.35 1.60 -29.54
C MET A 520 6.71 1.79 -30.23
N LEU A 521 7.28 0.68 -30.75
CA LEU A 521 8.55 0.73 -31.48
C LEU A 521 8.44 1.56 -32.76
N ASP A 522 7.32 1.41 -33.50
CA ASP A 522 7.04 2.23 -34.67
C ASP A 522 6.91 3.72 -34.31
N ALA A 523 6.33 4.05 -33.18
CA ALA A 523 6.25 5.42 -32.69
C ALA A 523 7.64 6.00 -32.38
N PHE A 524 8.58 5.20 -31.87
CA PHE A 524 9.95 5.67 -31.60
C PHE A 524 10.68 6.11 -32.89
N ASP A 525 10.38 5.51 -34.02
CA ASP A 525 10.93 5.89 -35.31
C ASP A 525 10.50 7.29 -35.77
N PHE A 526 9.46 7.86 -35.17
CA PHE A 526 8.99 9.22 -35.44
C PHE A 526 9.54 10.27 -34.46
N GLY A 527 10.64 9.99 -33.78
CA GLY A 527 11.36 10.97 -32.98
C GLY A 527 10.88 11.04 -31.55
N ALA A 528 10.85 9.90 -30.85
CA ALA A 528 10.59 9.86 -29.41
C ALA A 528 11.61 10.69 -28.62
N PRO A 529 11.18 11.61 -27.75
CA PRO A 529 12.10 12.36 -26.91
C PRO A 529 12.69 11.46 -25.81
N PRO A 530 13.84 11.80 -25.21
CA PRO A 530 14.20 11.26 -23.91
C PRO A 530 13.08 11.57 -22.91
N HIS A 531 12.65 10.58 -22.14
CA HIS A 531 11.54 10.75 -21.19
C HIS A 531 11.68 9.81 -19.99
N GLY A 532 10.99 10.15 -18.92
CA GLY A 532 10.94 9.37 -17.70
C GLY A 532 9.71 9.68 -16.90
N GLY A 533 9.39 8.78 -16.00
CA GLY A 533 8.20 8.93 -15.18
C GLY A 533 8.14 7.96 -14.00
N MET A 534 7.07 8.08 -13.24
CA MET A 534 6.86 7.33 -12.02
C MET A 534 5.38 7.05 -11.77
N ALA A 535 5.10 6.07 -10.94
CA ALA A 535 3.74 5.67 -10.60
C ALA A 535 3.55 5.52 -9.07
N PRO A 536 3.42 6.63 -8.30
CA PRO A 536 3.07 6.61 -6.89
C PRO A 536 1.73 5.92 -6.61
N GLY A 537 1.75 4.93 -5.69
CA GLY A 537 0.54 4.22 -5.24
C GLY A 537 -0.28 5.08 -4.27
N ILE A 538 -1.47 5.54 -4.68
CA ILE A 538 -2.32 6.37 -3.83
C ILE A 538 -2.82 5.57 -2.62
N ASP A 539 -3.22 4.32 -2.82
CA ASP A 539 -3.71 3.46 -1.73
C ASP A 539 -2.65 3.29 -0.63
N ARG A 540 -1.39 3.03 -1.01
CA ARG A 540 -0.26 2.92 -0.06
C ARG A 540 0.04 4.25 0.64
N LEU A 541 -0.02 5.37 -0.07
CA LEU A 541 0.16 6.68 0.56
C LEU A 541 -0.86 6.89 1.68
N ILE A 542 -2.14 6.56 1.44
CA ILE A 542 -3.16 6.68 2.49
C ILE A 542 -2.85 5.74 3.66
N MET A 543 -2.44 4.47 3.41
CA MET A 543 -2.04 3.54 4.48
C MET A 543 -0.93 4.12 5.37
N TYR A 544 0.09 4.76 4.79
CA TYR A 544 1.15 5.39 5.58
C TYR A 544 0.64 6.56 6.43
N LEU A 545 -0.36 7.31 5.95
CA LEU A 545 -0.93 8.44 6.67
C LEU A 545 -1.88 8.01 7.80
N THR A 546 -2.47 6.83 7.70
CA THR A 546 -3.48 6.31 8.63
C THR A 546 -2.99 5.16 9.51
N ASP A 547 -1.73 4.72 9.35
CA ASP A 547 -1.14 3.55 10.04
C ASP A 547 -1.90 2.23 9.80
N ASP A 548 -2.57 2.13 8.66
CA ASP A 548 -3.27 0.90 8.29
C ASP A 548 -2.29 -0.11 7.69
N GLU A 549 -2.31 -1.32 8.21
CA GLU A 549 -1.54 -2.45 7.67
C GLU A 549 -2.23 -3.11 6.48
N ASN A 550 -3.51 -2.80 6.28
CA ASN A 550 -4.36 -3.43 5.28
C ASN A 550 -4.96 -2.40 4.32
N VAL A 551 -4.65 -2.54 3.03
CA VAL A 551 -5.12 -1.66 1.96
C VAL A 551 -6.66 -1.60 1.84
N ARG A 552 -7.38 -2.62 2.31
CA ARG A 552 -8.84 -2.66 2.31
C ARG A 552 -9.48 -1.63 3.25
N GLU A 553 -8.71 -1.13 4.21
CA GLU A 553 -9.17 -0.06 5.12
C GLU A 553 -9.25 1.32 4.44
N VAL A 554 -8.52 1.52 3.36
CA VAL A 554 -8.39 2.83 2.68
C VAL A 554 -9.05 2.90 1.30
N ILE A 555 -9.73 1.82 0.89
CA ILE A 555 -10.50 1.72 -0.35
C ILE A 555 -11.99 1.62 -0.02
N ALA A 556 -12.84 2.39 -0.73
CA ALA A 556 -14.27 2.41 -0.44
C ALA A 556 -14.93 1.03 -0.59
N PHE A 557 -14.67 0.33 -1.69
CA PHE A 557 -15.23 -0.99 -2.00
C PHE A 557 -14.11 -1.94 -2.45
N PRO A 558 -13.30 -2.47 -1.50
CA PRO A 558 -12.21 -3.38 -1.81
C PRO A 558 -12.72 -4.80 -2.00
N LYS A 559 -11.88 -5.65 -2.62
CA LYS A 559 -12.06 -7.10 -2.59
C LYS A 559 -11.50 -7.68 -1.27
N SER A 560 -12.04 -8.81 -0.83
CA SER A 560 -11.51 -9.58 0.31
C SER A 560 -10.11 -10.12 0.03
N GLY A 561 -9.45 -10.71 1.02
CA GLY A 561 -8.16 -11.37 0.86
C GLY A 561 -8.12 -12.50 -0.15
N GLY A 562 -9.27 -13.06 -0.55
CA GLY A 562 -9.43 -14.03 -1.63
C GLY A 562 -9.74 -13.43 -2.99
N GLY A 563 -9.77 -12.10 -3.13
CA GLY A 563 -10.13 -11.42 -4.38
C GLY A 563 -11.64 -11.39 -4.66
N PHE A 564 -12.47 -11.75 -3.68
CA PHE A 564 -13.93 -11.80 -3.77
C PHE A 564 -14.58 -10.54 -3.18
N ASP A 565 -15.68 -10.07 -3.78
CA ASP A 565 -16.51 -8.98 -3.26
C ASP A 565 -17.74 -9.55 -2.55
N PRO A 566 -17.76 -9.58 -1.20
CA PRO A 566 -18.88 -10.21 -0.47
C PRO A 566 -20.17 -9.39 -0.49
N MET A 567 -20.10 -8.11 -0.88
CA MET A 567 -21.28 -7.24 -0.98
C MET A 567 -22.03 -7.44 -2.30
N MET A 568 -21.27 -7.61 -3.40
CA MET A 568 -21.81 -7.72 -4.76
C MET A 568 -21.85 -9.17 -5.25
N ASP A 569 -21.34 -10.13 -4.47
CA ASP A 569 -21.13 -11.53 -4.88
C ASP A 569 -20.34 -11.64 -6.20
N ALA A 570 -19.24 -10.85 -6.30
CA ALA A 570 -18.38 -10.83 -7.48
C ALA A 570 -17.00 -11.44 -7.16
N PRO A 571 -16.42 -12.29 -8.08
CA PRO A 571 -16.98 -12.70 -9.36
C PRO A 571 -18.15 -13.66 -9.21
N SER A 572 -19.08 -13.64 -10.17
CA SER A 572 -20.27 -14.47 -10.20
C SER A 572 -20.39 -15.23 -11.52
N GLU A 573 -21.21 -16.28 -11.52
CA GLU A 573 -21.56 -17.00 -12.74
C GLU A 573 -22.28 -16.07 -13.73
N VAL A 574 -22.06 -16.31 -15.02
CA VAL A 574 -22.77 -15.62 -16.11
C VAL A 574 -23.73 -16.59 -16.79
N GLU A 575 -24.80 -16.06 -17.38
CA GLU A 575 -25.79 -16.87 -18.08
C GLU A 575 -25.19 -17.59 -19.31
N ASP A 576 -25.62 -18.82 -19.57
CA ASP A 576 -25.22 -19.60 -20.76
C ASP A 576 -25.46 -18.84 -22.07
N LYS A 577 -26.49 -17.99 -22.12
CA LYS A 577 -26.77 -17.15 -23.27
C LYS A 577 -25.64 -16.16 -23.54
N GLN A 578 -25.10 -15.53 -22.51
CA GLN A 578 -23.99 -14.59 -22.64
C GLN A 578 -22.72 -15.32 -23.10
N LEU A 579 -22.43 -16.51 -22.54
CA LEU A 579 -21.30 -17.33 -22.99
C LEU A 579 -21.41 -17.72 -24.46
N LYS A 580 -22.62 -18.13 -24.91
CA LYS A 580 -22.87 -18.46 -26.32
C LYS A 580 -22.71 -17.25 -27.24
N GLU A 581 -23.18 -16.06 -26.84
CA GLU A 581 -23.01 -14.81 -27.58
C GLU A 581 -21.53 -14.42 -27.71
N LEU A 582 -20.70 -14.78 -26.75
CA LEU A 582 -19.24 -14.59 -26.75
C LEU A 582 -18.47 -15.74 -27.42
N SER A 583 -19.17 -16.82 -27.84
CA SER A 583 -18.55 -18.06 -28.35
C SER A 583 -17.57 -18.68 -27.35
N LEU A 584 -17.86 -18.62 -26.07
CA LEU A 584 -17.05 -19.17 -24.99
C LEU A 584 -17.67 -20.42 -24.40
N THR A 585 -16.81 -21.34 -23.97
CA THR A 585 -17.20 -22.54 -23.21
C THR A 585 -16.37 -22.60 -21.93
N VAL A 586 -17.03 -22.79 -20.79
CA VAL A 586 -16.36 -22.97 -19.50
C VAL A 586 -16.10 -24.43 -19.27
N ASN A 587 -14.82 -24.80 -19.15
CA ASN A 587 -14.41 -26.14 -18.74
C ASN A 587 -14.18 -26.12 -17.23
N TYR A 588 -15.16 -26.62 -16.46
CA TYR A 588 -15.01 -26.70 -15.00
C TYR A 588 -13.98 -27.75 -14.63
N PRO A 589 -13.03 -27.46 -13.72
CA PRO A 589 -12.16 -28.49 -13.17
C PRO A 589 -13.03 -29.55 -12.44
N PRO A 590 -12.62 -30.82 -12.42
CA PRO A 590 -13.35 -31.85 -11.69
C PRO A 590 -13.52 -31.41 -10.22
N LYS A 591 -14.77 -31.48 -9.71
CA LYS A 591 -15.04 -31.18 -8.30
C LYS A 591 -14.13 -32.05 -7.44
N LYS A 592 -13.29 -31.40 -6.61
CA LYS A 592 -12.57 -32.13 -5.55
C LYS A 592 -13.64 -32.80 -4.69
N GLU A 593 -13.65 -34.12 -4.61
CA GLU A 593 -14.51 -34.83 -3.66
C GLU A 593 -14.23 -34.26 -2.26
N GLU A 594 -15.25 -33.71 -1.62
CA GLU A 594 -15.14 -33.37 -0.20
C GLU A 594 -14.82 -34.66 0.56
N PRO A 595 -13.84 -34.64 1.49
CA PRO A 595 -13.58 -35.80 2.31
C PRO A 595 -14.88 -36.17 3.04
N LYS A 596 -15.40 -37.39 2.79
CA LYS A 596 -16.59 -37.91 3.46
C LYS A 596 -16.37 -37.73 4.97
N LYS A 597 -17.22 -36.93 5.61
CA LYS A 597 -17.28 -36.88 7.08
C LYS A 597 -17.52 -38.32 7.54
N GLU A 598 -16.54 -38.91 8.19
CA GLU A 598 -16.73 -40.15 8.91
C GLU A 598 -17.82 -39.94 9.96
N ASP A 599 -18.96 -40.56 9.77
CA ASP A 599 -20.01 -40.65 10.79
C ASP A 599 -19.40 -41.33 12.04
N LYS A 600 -19.03 -40.54 13.00
CA LYS A 600 -18.81 -41.08 14.35
C LYS A 600 -20.18 -41.44 14.89
N GLN A 601 -20.53 -42.73 14.79
CA GLN A 601 -21.64 -43.31 15.54
C GLN A 601 -21.42 -43.14 17.06
N PRO A 602 -22.53 -42.96 17.80
CA PRO A 602 -22.56 -42.53 19.20
C PRO A 602 -21.91 -43.47 20.20
#